data_c685c6ad9ebb7fd8676876e0bd49bc75
#
_entry.id   c685c6ad9ebb7fd8676876e0bd49bc75
#
_cell.length_a   1.000
_cell.length_b   1.000
_cell.length_c   1.000
_cell.angle_alpha   90.00
_cell.angle_beta   90.00
_cell.angle_gamma   90.00
#
_symmetry.space_group_name_H-M   'P 1'
#
loop_
_entity.id
_entity.type
_entity.pdbx_description
1 polymer ?
#
loop_
_entity_poly.entity_id
_entity_poly.type
_entity_poly.pdbx_seq_one_letter_code
_entity_poly.pdbx_strand_id
1 'polypeptide(L)'
;MFYIRTLIIVSCLALGFSSCKAESKKEAESDSSLIQVNISVENLDKELFACKSVQEVQSFLDKHSYLSQWYFTDAPVEKAQLAAHLFQILLNKDFQSFKIQLDSIIGDRNTAIINPLKESFQRIAKIYPDFQAPQVKFMVTGFTGNDLYISDTLIVIGLDYFGGPNAKYRPDVYDYQLQRYQKEYIVPSILFFMSNKYNHVNATDRTLLADMVGYGKGYEFVKQVMPNTPDSLILGYSEESLRRTYNSQGDIWAFFVSNKLLYETTDLKKQKFVGERPFTTEIGNEVPGGIGRWLGWRIVSKYMAENPNVTLPELMKNDNAGNLLQASGYKGQKDEEE
;
A
#
# COMPACT_ATOMS: atom_id res chain seq x y z
N MET A 1 34.74 -73.66 -50.72
CA MET A 1 34.70 -72.31 -51.23
C MET A 1 33.39 -71.69 -50.81
N PHE A 2 33.32 -71.21 -49.60
CA PHE A 2 32.11 -70.61 -49.02
C PHE A 2 32.52 -69.38 -48.25
N TYR A 3 32.00 -68.21 -48.62
CA TYR A 3 32.21 -66.96 -47.98
C TYR A 3 31.12 -66.80 -46.87
N ILE A 4 31.52 -66.65 -45.60
CA ILE A 4 30.68 -66.25 -44.48
C ILE A 4 30.76 -64.74 -44.38
N ARG A 5 29.63 -64.04 -44.60
CA ARG A 5 29.49 -62.63 -44.33
C ARG A 5 29.03 -62.44 -42.94
N THR A 6 29.85 -61.82 -42.10
CA THR A 6 29.53 -61.41 -40.75
C THR A 6 28.76 -60.09 -40.79
N LEU A 7 27.54 -60.10 -40.28
CA LEU A 7 26.69 -58.89 -40.15
C LEU A 7 27.00 -58.22 -38.84
N ILE A 8 27.57 -56.98 -38.85
CA ILE A 8 27.77 -56.17 -37.67
C ILE A 8 26.52 -55.30 -37.50
N ILE A 9 25.76 -55.57 -36.43
CA ILE A 9 24.64 -54.72 -36.02
C ILE A 9 25.20 -53.59 -35.16
N VAL A 10 25.20 -52.37 -35.69
CA VAL A 10 25.49 -51.14 -34.92
C VAL A 10 24.19 -50.69 -34.24
N SER A 11 24.11 -50.87 -32.91
CA SER A 11 23.04 -50.36 -32.10
C SER A 11 23.31 -48.88 -31.78
N CYS A 12 22.61 -47.96 -32.44
CA CYS A 12 22.61 -46.55 -32.09
C CYS A 12 21.72 -46.34 -30.84
N LEU A 13 22.33 -46.16 -29.68
CA LEU A 13 21.66 -45.64 -28.48
C LEU A 13 21.40 -44.13 -28.69
N ALA A 14 20.16 -43.76 -28.99
CA ALA A 14 19.70 -42.39 -28.95
C ALA A 14 19.43 -41.99 -27.50
N LEU A 15 20.36 -41.28 -26.88
CA LEU A 15 20.13 -40.60 -25.59
C LEU A 15 19.26 -39.37 -25.84
N GLY A 16 17.96 -39.53 -25.58
CA GLY A 16 17.02 -38.40 -25.52
C GLY A 16 17.31 -37.53 -24.31
N PHE A 17 17.90 -36.38 -24.52
CA PHE A 17 17.91 -35.31 -23.50
C PHE A 17 16.51 -34.73 -23.38
N SER A 18 15.72 -35.25 -22.45
CA SER A 18 14.53 -34.57 -21.94
C SER A 18 14.99 -33.41 -21.07
N SER A 19 15.12 -32.23 -21.67
CA SER A 19 15.24 -30.98 -20.93
C SER A 19 13.88 -30.69 -20.27
N CYS A 20 13.66 -31.19 -19.06
CA CYS A 20 12.62 -30.66 -18.18
C CYS A 20 13.03 -29.26 -17.78
N LYS A 21 12.41 -28.25 -18.41
CA LYS A 21 12.30 -26.92 -17.77
C LYS A 21 11.53 -27.10 -16.48
N ALA A 22 12.23 -27.19 -15.37
CA ALA A 22 11.65 -27.00 -14.06
C ALA A 22 11.23 -25.53 -13.97
N GLU A 23 9.97 -25.24 -14.24
CA GLU A 23 9.32 -24.05 -13.70
C GLU A 23 9.45 -24.15 -12.18
N SER A 24 10.38 -23.39 -11.62
CA SER A 24 10.47 -23.20 -10.19
C SER A 24 9.22 -22.40 -9.78
N LYS A 25 8.12 -23.09 -9.46
CA LYS A 25 7.16 -22.57 -8.52
C LYS A 25 7.95 -22.29 -7.24
N LYS A 26 8.28 -21.02 -7.00
CA LYS A 26 8.57 -20.54 -5.65
C LYS A 26 7.27 -20.77 -4.87
N GLU A 27 7.11 -21.96 -4.29
CA GLU A 27 6.17 -22.18 -3.21
C GLU A 27 6.51 -21.13 -2.16
N ALA A 28 5.49 -20.38 -1.72
CA ALA A 28 5.61 -19.47 -0.61
C ALA A 28 6.11 -20.31 0.59
N GLU A 29 7.42 -20.25 0.85
CA GLU A 29 7.97 -20.78 2.10
C GLU A 29 7.19 -20.08 3.22
N SER A 30 6.40 -20.85 3.96
CA SER A 30 5.87 -20.41 5.23
C SER A 30 7.08 -20.11 6.09
N ASP A 31 7.42 -18.82 6.21
CA ASP A 31 8.60 -18.36 6.95
C ASP A 31 8.40 -18.70 8.44
N SER A 32 8.74 -19.93 8.82
CA SER A 32 8.65 -20.45 10.18
C SER A 32 9.51 -19.69 11.20
N SER A 33 10.25 -18.66 10.72
CA SER A 33 11.10 -17.76 11.51
C SER A 33 10.40 -16.46 11.94
N LEU A 34 9.11 -16.29 11.64
CA LEU A 34 8.40 -15.05 11.99
C LEU A 34 8.17 -14.94 13.50
N ILE A 35 8.50 -13.76 14.03
CA ILE A 35 8.29 -13.41 15.44
C ILE A 35 6.78 -13.41 15.73
N GLN A 36 6.36 -13.99 16.87
CA GLN A 36 4.96 -13.95 17.28
C GLN A 36 4.54 -12.52 17.63
N VAL A 37 3.57 -12.02 16.92
CA VAL A 37 2.97 -10.70 17.15
C VAL A 37 1.49 -10.88 17.49
N ASN A 38 1.07 -10.31 18.62
CA ASN A 38 -0.33 -10.27 19.02
C ASN A 38 -0.93 -8.92 18.66
N ILE A 39 -2.02 -8.92 17.90
CA ILE A 39 -2.80 -7.73 17.58
C ILE A 39 -4.08 -7.74 18.41
N SER A 40 -4.30 -6.71 19.22
CA SER A 40 -5.58 -6.47 19.88
C SER A 40 -6.56 -5.88 18.85
N VAL A 41 -7.72 -6.51 18.69
CA VAL A 41 -8.73 -6.12 17.70
C VAL A 41 -10.05 -5.83 18.39
N GLU A 42 -10.66 -4.68 18.12
CA GLU A 42 -11.99 -4.33 18.60
C GLU A 42 -12.91 -3.91 17.45
N ASN A 43 -14.14 -4.44 17.47
CA ASN A 43 -15.19 -4.10 16.51
C ASN A 43 -16.10 -3.01 17.09
N LEU A 44 -15.60 -1.77 17.17
CA LEU A 44 -16.32 -0.64 17.76
C LEU A 44 -17.59 -0.27 16.97
N ASP A 45 -17.62 -0.55 15.68
CA ASP A 45 -18.84 -0.41 14.87
C ASP A 45 -19.98 -1.25 15.42
N LYS A 46 -19.72 -2.49 15.86
CA LYS A 46 -20.74 -3.35 16.48
C LYS A 46 -21.25 -2.79 17.82
N GLU A 47 -20.34 -2.24 18.64
CA GLU A 47 -20.68 -1.60 19.90
C GLU A 47 -21.53 -0.33 19.65
N LEU A 48 -21.12 0.51 18.70
CA LEU A 48 -21.86 1.72 18.32
C LEU A 48 -23.27 1.38 17.79
N PHE A 49 -23.40 0.38 16.90
CA PHE A 49 -24.71 -0.03 16.37
C PHE A 49 -25.63 -0.71 17.39
N ALA A 50 -25.09 -1.14 18.53
CA ALA A 50 -25.89 -1.67 19.63
C ALA A 50 -26.58 -0.57 20.45
N CYS A 51 -26.14 0.70 20.38
CA CYS A 51 -26.70 1.82 21.10
C CYS A 51 -28.16 2.10 20.70
N LYS A 52 -29.03 2.34 21.70
CA LYS A 52 -30.47 2.55 21.50
C LYS A 52 -30.92 3.98 21.86
N SER A 53 -30.01 4.83 22.32
CA SER A 53 -30.29 6.22 22.69
C SER A 53 -29.05 7.09 22.45
N VAL A 54 -29.25 8.41 22.38
CA VAL A 54 -28.17 9.41 22.34
C VAL A 54 -27.27 9.28 23.56
N GLN A 55 -27.85 8.99 24.73
CA GLN A 55 -27.10 8.82 25.99
C GLN A 55 -26.15 7.60 25.92
N GLU A 56 -26.59 6.50 25.31
CA GLU A 56 -25.73 5.33 25.12
C GLU A 56 -24.59 5.61 24.11
N VAL A 57 -24.85 6.38 23.04
CA VAL A 57 -23.79 6.84 22.12
C VAL A 57 -22.82 7.77 22.85
N GLN A 58 -23.32 8.65 23.71
CA GLN A 58 -22.46 9.51 24.54
C GLN A 58 -21.58 8.69 25.49
N SER A 59 -22.15 7.67 26.14
CA SER A 59 -21.42 6.74 27.02
C SER A 59 -20.35 5.93 26.20
N PHE A 60 -20.67 5.53 24.98
CA PHE A 60 -19.71 4.93 24.06
C PHE A 60 -18.55 5.89 23.76
N LEU A 61 -18.83 7.15 23.43
CA LEU A 61 -17.81 8.15 23.17
C LEU A 61 -16.98 8.50 24.43
N ASP A 62 -17.59 8.43 25.63
CA ASP A 62 -16.87 8.61 26.89
C ASP A 62 -15.92 7.46 27.19
N LYS A 63 -16.35 6.22 26.95
CA LYS A 63 -15.54 5.02 27.07
C LYS A 63 -14.36 5.01 26.08
N HIS A 64 -14.57 5.52 24.88
CA HIS A 64 -13.59 5.59 23.80
C HIS A 64 -13.21 7.05 23.49
N SER A 65 -12.84 7.82 24.52
CA SER A 65 -12.62 9.28 24.43
C SER A 65 -11.58 9.70 23.38
N TYR A 66 -10.60 8.85 23.07
CA TYR A 66 -9.62 9.06 21.98
C TYR A 66 -10.27 9.20 20.61
N LEU A 67 -11.46 8.61 20.37
CA LEU A 67 -12.17 8.75 19.10
C LEU A 67 -12.56 10.21 18.84
N SER A 68 -13.10 10.89 19.85
CA SER A 68 -13.47 12.31 19.73
C SER A 68 -12.25 13.22 19.55
N GLN A 69 -11.09 12.78 20.03
CA GLN A 69 -9.86 13.58 19.97
C GLN A 69 -9.10 13.40 18.66
N TRP A 70 -9.10 12.19 18.08
CA TRP A 70 -8.19 11.85 16.99
C TRP A 70 -8.87 11.26 15.75
N TYR A 71 -10.04 10.66 15.90
CA TYR A 71 -10.73 10.01 14.79
C TYR A 71 -11.83 10.87 14.17
N PHE A 72 -12.57 11.61 15.00
CA PHE A 72 -13.65 12.51 14.55
C PHE A 72 -13.14 13.96 14.40
N THR A 73 -12.06 14.18 13.70
CA THR A 73 -11.38 15.50 13.60
C THR A 73 -12.20 16.56 12.88
N ASP A 74 -13.00 16.16 11.89
CA ASP A 74 -13.86 17.05 11.07
C ASP A 74 -15.33 17.07 11.55
N ALA A 75 -15.63 16.37 12.65
CA ALA A 75 -16.96 16.27 13.21
C ALA A 75 -17.28 17.46 14.16
N PRO A 76 -18.55 17.63 14.59
CA PRO A 76 -18.91 18.63 15.56
C PRO A 76 -18.05 18.57 16.82
N VAL A 77 -17.56 19.74 17.24
CA VAL A 77 -16.59 19.87 18.35
C VAL A 77 -17.20 19.42 19.68
N GLU A 78 -18.53 19.60 19.88
CA GLU A 78 -19.19 19.19 21.10
C GLU A 78 -19.62 17.73 21.05
N LYS A 79 -19.15 16.95 22.02
CA LYS A 79 -19.44 15.51 22.15
C LYS A 79 -20.94 15.20 22.14
N ALA A 80 -21.78 16.02 22.77
CA ALA A 80 -23.22 15.82 22.77
C ALA A 80 -23.84 15.96 21.39
N GLN A 81 -23.35 16.89 20.57
CA GLN A 81 -23.79 17.08 19.19
C GLN A 81 -23.30 15.91 18.31
N LEU A 82 -22.06 15.47 18.50
CA LEU A 82 -21.53 14.29 17.81
C LEU A 82 -22.36 13.03 18.15
N ALA A 83 -22.68 12.82 19.43
CA ALA A 83 -23.52 11.69 19.86
C ALA A 83 -24.90 11.72 19.23
N ALA A 84 -25.56 12.90 19.20
CA ALA A 84 -26.85 13.08 18.57
C ALA A 84 -26.76 12.83 17.04
N HIS A 85 -25.74 13.33 16.38
CA HIS A 85 -25.50 13.12 14.95
C HIS A 85 -25.30 11.64 14.62
N LEU A 86 -24.41 10.96 15.32
CA LEU A 86 -24.17 9.52 15.14
C LEU A 86 -25.45 8.71 15.38
N PHE A 87 -26.22 9.05 16.43
CA PHE A 87 -27.47 8.35 16.71
C PHE A 87 -28.51 8.52 15.57
N GLN A 88 -28.60 9.70 14.96
CA GLN A 88 -29.48 9.91 13.78
C GLN A 88 -29.04 9.04 12.59
N ILE A 89 -27.74 8.87 12.37
CA ILE A 89 -27.19 7.96 11.36
C ILE A 89 -27.62 6.50 11.66
N LEU A 90 -27.51 6.06 12.92
CA LEU A 90 -27.91 4.71 13.34
C LEU A 90 -29.41 4.44 13.13
N LEU A 91 -30.28 5.44 13.29
CA LEU A 91 -31.72 5.33 13.06
C LEU A 91 -32.09 5.28 11.57
N ASN A 92 -31.20 5.69 10.68
CA ASN A 92 -31.48 5.75 9.26
C ASN A 92 -31.52 4.33 8.64
N LYS A 93 -32.71 3.93 8.17
CA LYS A 93 -32.91 2.58 7.57
C LYS A 93 -32.04 2.33 6.35
N ASP A 94 -31.81 3.36 5.53
CA ASP A 94 -30.96 3.25 4.37
C ASP A 94 -29.50 3.01 4.75
N PHE A 95 -29.04 3.65 5.82
CA PHE A 95 -27.71 3.42 6.36
C PHE A 95 -27.56 2.03 7.00
N GLN A 96 -28.59 1.55 7.68
CA GLN A 96 -28.62 0.16 8.19
C GLN A 96 -28.50 -0.85 7.04
N SER A 97 -29.21 -0.61 5.94
CA SER A 97 -29.11 -1.46 4.72
C SER A 97 -27.71 -1.39 4.10
N PHE A 98 -27.12 -0.21 4.06
CA PHE A 98 -25.74 -0.02 3.62
C PHE A 98 -24.72 -0.76 4.52
N LYS A 99 -24.91 -0.72 5.83
CA LYS A 99 -24.06 -1.47 6.77
C LYS A 99 -24.08 -2.99 6.48
N ILE A 100 -25.25 -3.55 6.15
CA ILE A 100 -25.37 -4.96 5.77
C ILE A 100 -24.63 -5.24 4.44
N GLN A 101 -24.78 -4.35 3.46
CA GLN A 101 -24.04 -4.45 2.19
C GLN A 101 -22.52 -4.37 2.44
N LEU A 102 -22.10 -3.43 3.27
CA LEU A 102 -20.69 -3.22 3.62
C LEU A 102 -20.08 -4.45 4.29
N ASP A 103 -20.80 -5.07 5.25
CA ASP A 103 -20.34 -6.30 5.90
C ASP A 103 -20.18 -7.45 4.88
N SER A 104 -21.06 -7.52 3.88
CA SER A 104 -20.93 -8.49 2.78
C SER A 104 -19.72 -8.20 1.87
N ILE A 105 -19.45 -6.93 1.56
CA ILE A 105 -18.31 -6.50 0.72
C ILE A 105 -17.00 -6.76 1.43
N ILE A 106 -16.87 -6.35 2.67
CA ILE A 106 -15.65 -6.54 3.47
C ILE A 106 -15.43 -8.04 3.74
N GLY A 107 -16.51 -8.78 4.05
CA GLY A 107 -16.46 -10.19 4.38
C GLY A 107 -15.82 -10.44 5.74
N ASP A 108 -15.09 -11.55 5.87
CA ASP A 108 -14.37 -11.85 7.10
C ASP A 108 -13.17 -10.92 7.29
N ARG A 109 -13.26 -10.06 8.29
CA ARG A 109 -12.23 -9.05 8.63
C ARG A 109 -10.89 -9.68 9.00
N ASN A 110 -10.91 -10.88 9.58
CA ASN A 110 -9.68 -11.58 9.92
C ASN A 110 -8.91 -11.94 8.64
N THR A 111 -9.57 -12.56 7.69
CA THR A 111 -8.95 -12.95 6.42
C THR A 111 -8.59 -11.75 5.56
N ALA A 112 -9.48 -10.74 5.47
CA ALA A 112 -9.31 -9.62 4.57
C ALA A 112 -8.29 -8.58 5.07
N ILE A 113 -8.16 -8.40 6.39
CA ILE A 113 -7.41 -7.27 6.96
C ILE A 113 -6.42 -7.75 8.04
N ILE A 114 -6.90 -8.49 9.06
CA ILE A 114 -6.09 -8.75 10.25
C ILE A 114 -4.94 -9.73 9.96
N ASN A 115 -5.18 -10.81 9.22
CA ASN A 115 -4.13 -11.78 8.90
C ASN A 115 -3.02 -11.16 8.03
N PRO A 116 -3.31 -10.44 6.91
CA PRO A 116 -2.28 -9.74 6.15
C PRO A 116 -1.53 -8.70 6.99
N LEU A 117 -2.24 -7.97 7.85
CA LEU A 117 -1.62 -6.98 8.74
C LEU A 117 -0.70 -7.65 9.77
N LYS A 118 -1.14 -8.78 10.37
CA LYS A 118 -0.34 -9.56 11.30
C LYS A 118 0.95 -10.10 10.67
N GLU A 119 0.86 -10.66 9.48
CA GLU A 119 2.04 -11.15 8.75
C GLU A 119 3.02 -10.01 8.47
N SER A 120 2.51 -8.84 8.08
CA SER A 120 3.34 -7.66 7.85
C SER A 120 4.00 -7.19 9.15
N PHE A 121 3.26 -7.15 10.26
CA PHE A 121 3.80 -6.78 11.58
C PHE A 121 4.86 -7.77 12.08
N GLN A 122 4.72 -9.06 11.79
CA GLN A 122 5.74 -10.05 12.08
C GLN A 122 7.04 -9.77 11.31
N ARG A 123 6.94 -9.38 10.02
CA ARG A 123 8.11 -8.99 9.24
C ARG A 123 8.72 -7.68 9.75
N ILE A 124 7.89 -6.69 10.11
CA ILE A 124 8.38 -5.45 10.72
C ILE A 124 9.12 -5.75 12.03
N ALA A 125 8.55 -6.58 12.91
CA ALA A 125 9.19 -6.95 14.18
C ALA A 125 10.53 -7.67 13.99
N LYS A 126 10.67 -8.47 12.92
CA LYS A 126 11.95 -9.12 12.55
C LYS A 126 13.00 -8.09 12.13
N ILE A 127 12.59 -7.03 11.42
CA ILE A 127 13.47 -5.98 10.89
C ILE A 127 13.77 -4.92 11.96
N TYR A 128 12.78 -4.60 12.78
CA TYR A 128 12.83 -3.59 13.84
C TYR A 128 12.43 -4.24 15.19
N PRO A 129 13.39 -4.73 15.97
CA PRO A 129 13.11 -5.49 17.20
C PRO A 129 12.30 -4.74 18.27
N ASP A 130 12.35 -3.41 18.26
CA ASP A 130 11.60 -2.55 19.19
C ASP A 130 10.16 -2.30 18.72
N PHE A 131 9.73 -2.87 17.59
CA PHE A 131 8.40 -2.69 17.06
C PHE A 131 7.35 -3.31 18.00
N GLN A 132 6.32 -2.52 18.32
CA GLN A 132 5.13 -2.97 19.03
C GLN A 132 3.92 -2.79 18.13
N ALA A 133 3.12 -3.85 17.99
CA ALA A 133 1.93 -3.81 17.15
C ALA A 133 0.88 -2.87 17.77
N PRO A 134 0.37 -1.89 17.01
CA PRO A 134 -0.74 -1.06 17.46
C PRO A 134 -2.03 -1.88 17.62
N GLN A 135 -2.94 -1.40 18.46
CA GLN A 135 -4.31 -1.92 18.54
C GLN A 135 -5.04 -1.57 17.24
N VAL A 136 -5.91 -2.47 16.77
CA VAL A 136 -6.71 -2.25 15.56
C VAL A 136 -8.19 -2.17 15.94
N LYS A 137 -8.85 -1.10 15.51
CA LYS A 137 -10.27 -0.88 15.79
C LYS A 137 -11.01 -0.60 14.50
N PHE A 138 -12.19 -1.21 14.36
CA PHE A 138 -13.05 -1.03 13.22
C PHE A 138 -14.21 -0.10 13.56
N MET A 139 -14.48 0.87 12.69
CA MET A 139 -15.58 1.82 12.81
C MET A 139 -16.44 1.84 11.54
N VAL A 140 -17.71 2.21 11.70
CA VAL A 140 -18.66 2.56 10.63
C VAL A 140 -19.51 3.71 11.15
N THR A 141 -19.40 4.89 10.57
CA THR A 141 -19.90 6.15 11.13
C THR A 141 -20.68 7.01 10.16
N GLY A 142 -20.98 6.50 8.94
CA GLY A 142 -21.59 7.30 7.89
C GLY A 142 -20.66 8.39 7.38
N PHE A 143 -19.38 8.07 7.24
CA PHE A 143 -18.31 9.00 6.77
C PHE A 143 -18.09 10.21 7.71
N THR A 144 -18.51 10.09 8.98
CA THR A 144 -18.32 11.18 9.98
C THR A 144 -16.90 11.20 10.54
N GLY A 145 -16.24 10.04 10.66
CA GLY A 145 -14.84 9.93 11.10
C GLY A 145 -13.87 9.87 9.92
N ASN A 146 -12.60 9.73 10.22
CA ASN A 146 -11.56 9.54 9.19
C ASN A 146 -11.69 8.15 8.53
N ASP A 147 -11.19 8.02 7.30
CA ASP A 147 -11.04 6.72 6.64
C ASP A 147 -10.03 5.83 7.38
N LEU A 148 -8.88 6.39 7.74
CA LEU A 148 -7.83 5.75 8.52
C LEU A 148 -7.26 6.74 9.56
N TYR A 149 -7.14 6.31 10.80
CA TYR A 149 -6.30 6.94 11.80
C TYR A 149 -5.19 5.98 12.18
N ILE A 150 -3.94 6.43 12.10
CA ILE A 150 -2.76 5.60 12.31
C ILE A 150 -1.80 6.32 13.24
N SER A 151 -1.43 5.65 14.33
CA SER A 151 -0.39 6.06 15.27
C SER A 151 0.46 4.86 15.69
N ASP A 152 1.47 5.09 16.52
CA ASP A 152 2.33 4.02 17.03
C ASP A 152 1.60 2.98 17.89
N THR A 153 0.46 3.33 18.46
CA THR A 153 -0.27 2.49 19.42
C THR A 153 -1.68 2.13 18.98
N LEU A 154 -2.23 2.84 17.99
CA LEU A 154 -3.63 2.70 17.60
C LEU A 154 -3.82 2.89 16.09
N ILE A 155 -4.57 1.98 15.49
CA ILE A 155 -5.13 2.10 14.14
C ILE A 155 -6.64 2.04 14.26
N VAL A 156 -7.34 3.04 13.69
CA VAL A 156 -8.79 3.01 13.53
C VAL A 156 -9.13 2.98 12.05
N ILE A 157 -9.92 2.01 11.62
CA ILE A 157 -10.30 1.78 10.22
C ILE A 157 -11.77 2.11 10.06
N GLY A 158 -12.08 3.16 9.31
CA GLY A 158 -13.43 3.55 8.90
C GLY A 158 -13.89 2.68 7.73
N LEU A 159 -14.49 1.53 8.01
CA LEU A 159 -14.84 0.53 6.98
C LEU A 159 -15.82 1.05 5.93
N ASP A 160 -16.67 2.00 6.28
CA ASP A 160 -17.64 2.63 5.38
C ASP A 160 -16.97 3.33 4.19
N TYR A 161 -15.74 3.80 4.34
CA TYR A 161 -14.96 4.34 3.23
C TYR A 161 -14.55 3.26 2.20
N PHE A 162 -14.37 2.00 2.61
CA PHE A 162 -13.78 0.94 1.79
C PHE A 162 -14.80 0.00 1.15
N GLY A 163 -16.02 0.47 0.93
CA GLY A 163 -17.08 -0.30 0.26
C GLY A 163 -16.88 -0.50 -1.24
N GLY A 164 -15.93 0.21 -1.85
CA GLY A 164 -15.62 0.10 -3.28
C GLY A 164 -16.63 0.84 -4.18
N PRO A 165 -16.42 0.77 -5.52
CA PRO A 165 -17.15 1.58 -6.48
C PRO A 165 -18.65 1.22 -6.60
N ASN A 166 -19.04 0.00 -6.21
CA ASN A 166 -20.42 -0.49 -6.29
C ASN A 166 -21.19 -0.38 -4.96
N ALA A 167 -20.58 0.24 -3.93
CA ALA A 167 -21.28 0.46 -2.68
C ALA A 167 -22.41 1.49 -2.84
N LYS A 168 -23.51 1.30 -2.07
CA LYS A 168 -24.68 2.21 -2.09
C LYS A 168 -24.27 3.65 -1.74
N TYR A 169 -23.42 3.80 -0.75
CA TYR A 169 -22.82 5.07 -0.37
C TYR A 169 -21.31 4.99 -0.51
N ARG A 170 -20.70 6.11 -0.87
CA ARG A 170 -19.28 6.25 -1.12
C ARG A 170 -18.79 7.55 -0.50
N PRO A 171 -17.51 7.66 -0.14
CA PRO A 171 -16.95 8.93 0.31
C PRO A 171 -17.09 10.01 -0.77
N ASP A 172 -17.25 11.27 -0.35
CA ASP A 172 -17.33 12.43 -1.23
C ASP A 172 -15.90 12.84 -1.69
N VAL A 173 -15.38 12.07 -2.63
CA VAL A 173 -14.07 12.25 -3.25
C VAL A 173 -14.18 12.11 -4.76
N TYR A 174 -13.17 12.55 -5.48
CA TYR A 174 -13.16 12.41 -6.94
C TYR A 174 -13.13 10.95 -7.39
N ASP A 175 -13.73 10.65 -8.54
CA ASP A 175 -13.84 9.27 -9.07
C ASP A 175 -12.49 8.54 -9.17
N TYR A 176 -11.41 9.23 -9.54
CA TYR A 176 -10.08 8.62 -9.62
C TYR A 176 -9.52 8.21 -8.25
N GLN A 177 -10.00 8.81 -7.16
CA GLN A 177 -9.62 8.48 -5.79
C GLN A 177 -10.40 7.26 -5.28
N LEU A 178 -11.64 7.07 -5.73
CA LEU A 178 -12.52 5.99 -5.29
C LEU A 178 -11.92 4.60 -5.53
N GLN A 179 -11.01 4.46 -6.51
CA GLN A 179 -10.32 3.19 -6.75
C GLN A 179 -9.59 2.68 -5.50
N ARG A 180 -9.03 3.55 -4.67
CA ARG A 180 -8.29 3.19 -3.46
C ARG A 180 -9.18 2.93 -2.24
N TYR A 181 -10.47 3.25 -2.35
CA TYR A 181 -11.45 3.00 -1.28
C TYR A 181 -12.11 1.62 -1.43
N GLN A 182 -11.27 0.59 -1.58
CA GLN A 182 -11.64 -0.82 -1.59
C GLN A 182 -10.83 -1.56 -0.52
N LYS A 183 -11.35 -2.67 -0.01
CA LYS A 183 -10.76 -3.40 1.12
C LYS A 183 -9.32 -3.84 0.89
N GLU A 184 -8.94 -4.13 -0.36
CA GLU A 184 -7.62 -4.56 -0.77
C GLU A 184 -6.54 -3.49 -0.54
N TYR A 185 -6.94 -2.21 -0.51
CA TYR A 185 -6.03 -1.08 -0.28
C TYR A 185 -5.83 -0.73 1.21
N ILE A 186 -6.65 -1.29 2.13
CA ILE A 186 -6.59 -0.96 3.56
C ILE A 186 -5.19 -1.24 4.12
N VAL A 187 -4.71 -2.48 3.99
CA VAL A 187 -3.45 -2.89 4.61
C VAL A 187 -2.23 -2.22 3.96
N PRO A 188 -2.08 -2.17 2.62
CA PRO A 188 -1.00 -1.42 1.98
C PRO A 188 -0.96 0.05 2.40
N SER A 189 -2.12 0.71 2.50
CA SER A 189 -2.20 2.11 2.95
C SER A 189 -1.74 2.29 4.40
N ILE A 190 -2.20 1.42 5.30
CA ILE A 190 -1.75 1.44 6.71
C ILE A 190 -0.23 1.32 6.79
N LEU A 191 0.36 0.35 6.10
CA LEU A 191 1.80 0.11 6.13
C LEU A 191 2.59 1.25 5.48
N PHE A 192 2.06 1.86 4.42
CA PHE A 192 2.67 3.04 3.81
C PHE A 192 2.74 4.21 4.81
N PHE A 193 1.64 4.51 5.52
CA PHE A 193 1.65 5.54 6.56
C PHE A 193 2.58 5.18 7.73
N MET A 194 2.60 3.91 8.16
CA MET A 194 3.50 3.45 9.21
C MET A 194 4.98 3.57 8.82
N SER A 195 5.31 3.49 7.53
CA SER A 195 6.68 3.64 7.04
C SER A 195 7.28 5.00 7.39
N ASN A 196 6.45 6.05 7.55
CA ASN A 196 6.90 7.39 7.88
C ASN A 196 7.68 7.46 9.22
N LYS A 197 7.38 6.56 10.16
CA LYS A 197 8.13 6.44 11.42
C LYS A 197 9.62 6.14 11.20
N TYR A 198 9.93 5.41 10.13
CA TYR A 198 11.28 4.93 9.82
C TYR A 198 11.94 5.73 8.70
N ASN A 199 11.15 6.48 7.93
CA ASN A 199 11.57 7.16 6.72
C ASN A 199 12.21 8.52 7.03
N HIS A 200 13.55 8.56 7.13
CA HIS A 200 14.28 9.78 7.30
C HIS A 200 14.38 10.55 5.98
N VAL A 201 14.00 11.81 6.00
CA VAL A 201 14.09 12.73 4.87
C VAL A 201 14.92 13.95 5.29
N ASN A 202 15.74 14.46 4.37
CA ASN A 202 16.51 15.67 4.63
C ASN A 202 15.60 16.90 4.50
N ALA A 203 15.22 17.51 5.60
CA ALA A 203 14.34 18.68 5.63
C ALA A 203 14.91 19.92 4.89
N THR A 204 16.21 19.94 4.62
CA THR A 204 16.86 21.05 3.87
C THR A 204 16.88 20.81 2.36
N ASP A 205 16.73 19.56 1.92
CA ASP A 205 16.62 19.22 0.49
C ASP A 205 15.17 19.37 0.03
N ARG A 206 14.88 20.49 -0.63
CA ARG A 206 13.54 20.83 -1.13
C ARG A 206 13.29 20.38 -2.57
N THR A 207 14.19 19.61 -3.17
CA THR A 207 14.08 19.17 -4.55
C THR A 207 12.93 18.19 -4.77
N LEU A 208 12.40 18.14 -5.99
CA LEU A 208 11.42 17.14 -6.39
C LEU A 208 12.01 15.72 -6.24
N LEU A 209 13.31 15.54 -6.50
CA LEU A 209 13.98 14.26 -6.31
C LEU A 209 13.88 13.78 -4.85
N ALA A 210 14.08 14.67 -3.88
CA ALA A 210 13.96 14.33 -2.46
C ALA A 210 12.53 13.85 -2.11
N ASP A 211 11.51 14.54 -2.62
CA ASP A 211 10.12 14.12 -2.44
C ASP A 211 9.85 12.76 -3.09
N MET A 212 10.30 12.57 -4.33
CA MET A 212 10.13 11.32 -5.09
C MET A 212 10.78 10.13 -4.35
N VAL A 213 12.01 10.28 -3.89
CA VAL A 213 12.74 9.25 -3.14
C VAL A 213 12.08 9.00 -1.78
N GLY A 214 11.59 10.04 -1.11
CA GLY A 214 10.84 9.91 0.14
C GLY A 214 9.62 9.00 -0.03
N TYR A 215 8.79 9.22 -1.06
CA TYR A 215 7.68 8.32 -1.41
C TYR A 215 8.18 6.92 -1.81
N GLY A 216 9.25 6.86 -2.62
CA GLY A 216 9.83 5.61 -3.08
C GLY A 216 10.27 4.68 -1.95
N LYS A 217 10.91 5.23 -0.91
CA LYS A 217 11.27 4.48 0.30
C LYS A 217 10.04 3.94 1.04
N GLY A 218 8.96 4.72 1.12
CA GLY A 218 7.71 4.27 1.71
C GLY A 218 7.12 3.08 0.95
N TYR A 219 7.07 3.12 -0.38
CA TYR A 219 6.60 2.01 -1.19
C TYR A 219 7.51 0.78 -1.11
N GLU A 220 8.83 0.98 -1.09
CA GLU A 220 9.78 -0.11 -0.90
C GLU A 220 9.62 -0.78 0.47
N PHE A 221 9.37 0.01 1.52
CA PHE A 221 9.03 -0.53 2.84
C PHE A 221 7.81 -1.44 2.75
N VAL A 222 6.72 -0.98 2.12
CA VAL A 222 5.50 -1.80 1.96
C VAL A 222 5.81 -3.08 1.19
N LYS A 223 6.56 -2.99 0.08
CA LYS A 223 6.93 -4.15 -0.74
C LYS A 223 7.70 -5.20 0.05
N GLN A 224 8.63 -4.78 0.90
CA GLN A 224 9.43 -5.71 1.69
C GLN A 224 8.65 -6.39 2.83
N VAL A 225 7.67 -5.69 3.43
CA VAL A 225 6.83 -6.29 4.48
C VAL A 225 5.58 -6.98 3.93
N MET A 226 5.21 -6.73 2.67
CA MET A 226 4.13 -7.39 1.92
C MET A 226 4.63 -7.86 0.54
N PRO A 227 5.59 -8.77 0.44
CA PRO A 227 6.28 -9.09 -0.82
C PRO A 227 5.36 -9.61 -1.93
N ASN A 228 4.27 -10.28 -1.55
CA ASN A 228 3.31 -10.87 -2.49
C ASN A 228 2.20 -9.89 -2.93
N THR A 229 2.20 -8.65 -2.42
CA THR A 229 1.20 -7.65 -2.80
C THR A 229 1.53 -7.08 -4.19
N PRO A 230 0.57 -7.04 -5.12
CA PRO A 230 0.76 -6.39 -6.41
C PRO A 230 1.16 -4.92 -6.27
N ASP A 231 2.09 -4.48 -7.11
CA ASP A 231 2.59 -3.10 -7.09
C ASP A 231 1.48 -2.08 -7.37
N SER A 232 0.47 -2.47 -8.14
CA SER A 232 -0.75 -1.68 -8.39
C SER A 232 -1.48 -1.30 -7.10
N LEU A 233 -1.60 -2.23 -6.15
CA LEU A 233 -2.22 -1.98 -4.84
C LEU A 233 -1.35 -1.09 -3.95
N ILE A 234 -0.02 -1.24 -4.02
CA ILE A 234 0.92 -0.40 -3.24
C ILE A 234 0.87 1.05 -3.72
N LEU A 235 0.84 1.26 -5.04
CA LEU A 235 0.81 2.59 -5.67
C LEU A 235 -0.58 3.24 -5.71
N GLY A 236 -1.64 2.43 -5.63
CA GLY A 236 -3.00 2.89 -5.87
C GLY A 236 -3.32 3.13 -7.35
N TYR A 237 -2.61 2.47 -8.26
CA TYR A 237 -2.87 2.50 -9.69
C TYR A 237 -3.72 1.29 -10.13
N SER A 238 -4.45 1.41 -11.24
CA SER A 238 -4.99 0.22 -11.90
C SER A 238 -3.84 -0.58 -12.53
N GLU A 239 -4.02 -1.89 -12.66
CA GLU A 239 -2.99 -2.73 -13.29
C GLU A 239 -2.69 -2.30 -14.73
N GLU A 240 -3.72 -1.89 -15.48
CA GLU A 240 -3.54 -1.38 -16.83
C GLU A 240 -2.74 -0.07 -16.85
N SER A 241 -3.06 0.86 -15.94
CA SER A 241 -2.32 2.11 -15.82
C SER A 241 -0.86 1.86 -15.44
N LEU A 242 -0.62 0.95 -14.49
CA LEU A 242 0.73 0.57 -14.08
C LEU A 242 1.51 -0.06 -15.24
N ARG A 243 0.91 -1.01 -15.96
CA ARG A 243 1.53 -1.65 -17.12
C ARG A 243 1.92 -0.63 -18.20
N ARG A 244 1.02 0.33 -18.50
CA ARG A 244 1.33 1.43 -19.46
C ARG A 244 2.48 2.29 -18.96
N THR A 245 2.50 2.59 -17.66
CA THR A 245 3.57 3.37 -17.02
C THR A 245 4.92 2.67 -17.15
N TYR A 246 5.00 1.38 -16.88
CA TYR A 246 6.22 0.58 -17.08
C TYR A 246 6.68 0.59 -18.56
N ASN A 247 5.76 0.46 -19.50
CA ASN A 247 6.10 0.50 -20.92
C ASN A 247 6.70 1.85 -21.36
N SER A 248 6.29 2.94 -20.71
CA SER A 248 6.71 4.31 -21.04
C SER A 248 7.80 4.86 -20.09
N GLN A 249 8.40 4.03 -19.23
CA GLN A 249 9.30 4.54 -18.19
C GLN A 249 10.52 5.29 -18.74
N GLY A 250 11.05 4.89 -19.88
CA GLY A 250 12.15 5.59 -20.55
C GLY A 250 11.75 7.01 -20.98
N ASP A 251 10.56 7.16 -21.55
CA ASP A 251 10.03 8.47 -21.97
C ASP A 251 9.71 9.36 -20.77
N ILE A 252 9.12 8.79 -19.72
CA ILE A 252 8.86 9.50 -18.47
C ILE A 252 10.17 9.99 -17.87
N TRP A 253 11.19 9.15 -17.78
CA TRP A 253 12.51 9.55 -17.30
C TRP A 253 13.14 10.65 -18.14
N ALA A 254 13.14 10.49 -19.49
CA ALA A 254 13.66 11.49 -20.40
C ALA A 254 12.98 12.84 -20.23
N PHE A 255 11.65 12.87 -20.01
CA PHE A 255 10.91 14.10 -19.71
C PHE A 255 11.40 14.76 -18.42
N PHE A 256 11.57 14.00 -17.32
CA PHE A 256 12.07 14.54 -16.05
C PHE A 256 13.48 15.14 -16.18
N VAL A 257 14.38 14.46 -16.91
CA VAL A 257 15.76 14.92 -17.10
C VAL A 257 15.82 16.15 -18.02
N SER A 258 15.15 16.09 -19.18
CA SER A 258 15.17 17.19 -20.18
C SER A 258 14.59 18.48 -19.63
N ASN A 259 13.59 18.39 -18.75
CA ASN A 259 12.97 19.55 -18.11
C ASN A 259 13.63 19.90 -16.76
N LYS A 260 14.72 19.24 -16.37
CA LYS A 260 15.47 19.46 -15.11
C LYS A 260 14.58 19.36 -13.86
N LEU A 261 13.52 18.55 -13.92
CA LEU A 261 12.51 18.45 -12.86
C LEU A 261 13.07 17.86 -11.56
N LEU A 262 14.09 17.00 -11.64
CA LEU A 262 14.71 16.42 -10.44
C LEU A 262 15.19 17.50 -9.45
N TYR A 263 15.58 18.65 -9.96
CA TYR A 263 16.10 19.80 -9.16
C TYR A 263 15.06 20.90 -8.93
N GLU A 264 13.79 20.67 -9.32
CA GLU A 264 12.72 21.66 -9.08
C GLU A 264 12.43 21.76 -7.58
N THR A 265 12.33 22.99 -7.07
CA THR A 265 12.09 23.29 -5.66
C THR A 265 10.78 24.02 -5.39
N THR A 266 10.10 24.47 -6.45
CA THR A 266 8.84 25.19 -6.33
C THR A 266 7.69 24.25 -6.02
N ASP A 267 7.06 24.37 -4.87
CA ASP A 267 6.03 23.44 -4.40
C ASP A 267 4.87 23.26 -5.39
N LEU A 268 4.36 24.35 -5.99
CA LEU A 268 3.29 24.27 -7.00
C LEU A 268 3.68 23.44 -8.24
N LYS A 269 4.96 23.47 -8.64
CA LYS A 269 5.44 22.65 -9.76
C LYS A 269 5.64 21.22 -9.34
N LYS A 270 6.21 20.97 -8.13
CA LYS A 270 6.40 19.63 -7.61
C LYS A 270 5.07 18.88 -7.44
N GLN A 271 4.03 19.58 -6.95
CA GLN A 271 2.69 18.99 -6.79
C GLN A 271 2.09 18.45 -8.10
N LYS A 272 2.51 18.95 -9.26
CA LYS A 272 2.09 18.42 -10.56
C LYS A 272 2.56 16.98 -10.78
N PHE A 273 3.63 16.56 -10.14
CA PHE A 273 4.27 15.25 -10.33
C PHE A 273 4.14 14.33 -9.12
N VAL A 274 4.09 14.87 -7.90
CA VAL A 274 3.92 14.07 -6.67
C VAL A 274 2.56 14.25 -6.01
N GLY A 275 1.79 15.25 -6.42
CA GLY A 275 0.45 15.51 -5.91
C GLY A 275 -0.58 14.51 -6.42
N GLU A 276 -1.71 14.46 -5.72
CA GLU A 276 -2.84 13.63 -6.09
C GLU A 276 -3.66 14.29 -7.19
N ARG A 277 -3.82 13.60 -8.30
CA ARG A 277 -4.56 14.06 -9.48
C ARG A 277 -4.86 12.86 -10.39
N PRO A 278 -5.86 12.95 -11.29
CA PRO A 278 -6.20 11.83 -12.16
C PRO A 278 -5.06 11.49 -13.13
N PHE A 279 -4.44 12.51 -13.75
CA PHE A 279 -3.37 12.33 -14.73
C PHE A 279 -2.28 13.41 -14.59
N THR A 280 -1.07 13.05 -15.01
CA THR A 280 0.06 13.97 -15.17
C THR A 280 0.08 14.49 -16.61
N THR A 281 -0.84 15.41 -16.91
CA THR A 281 -1.08 15.94 -18.28
C THR A 281 0.13 16.66 -18.87
N GLU A 282 1.09 17.08 -18.06
CA GLU A 282 2.36 17.65 -18.47
C GLU A 282 3.21 16.67 -19.29
N ILE A 283 3.03 15.36 -19.07
CA ILE A 283 3.72 14.28 -19.80
C ILE A 283 2.78 13.68 -20.85
N GLY A 284 1.53 13.43 -20.46
CA GLY A 284 0.54 12.85 -21.35
C GLY A 284 -0.79 12.58 -20.64
N ASN A 285 -1.89 12.56 -21.41
CA ASN A 285 -3.24 12.41 -20.86
C ASN A 285 -3.54 11.02 -20.28
N GLU A 286 -2.64 10.06 -20.48
CA GLU A 286 -2.77 8.69 -19.95
C GLU A 286 -1.76 8.38 -18.84
N VAL A 287 -0.84 9.32 -18.56
CA VAL A 287 0.14 9.17 -17.48
C VAL A 287 -0.56 9.42 -16.14
N PRO A 288 -0.56 8.46 -15.20
CA PRO A 288 -1.30 8.61 -13.96
C PRO A 288 -0.78 9.77 -13.11
N GLY A 289 -1.66 10.31 -12.27
CA GLY A 289 -1.28 11.30 -11.27
C GLY A 289 -0.27 10.74 -10.28
N GLY A 290 0.55 11.62 -9.69
CA GLY A 290 1.59 11.19 -8.75
C GLY A 290 2.73 10.39 -9.38
N ILE A 291 2.95 10.53 -10.70
CA ILE A 291 3.96 9.77 -11.45
C ILE A 291 5.37 9.89 -10.86
N GLY A 292 5.68 11.01 -10.24
CA GLY A 292 6.95 11.21 -9.53
C GLY A 292 7.12 10.27 -8.35
N ARG A 293 6.02 9.88 -7.68
CA ARG A 293 6.05 8.90 -6.59
C ARG A 293 6.47 7.52 -7.11
N TRP A 294 5.87 7.08 -8.22
CA TRP A 294 6.25 5.83 -8.89
C TRP A 294 7.70 5.88 -9.36
N LEU A 295 8.11 6.97 -10.02
CA LEU A 295 9.48 7.12 -10.49
C LEU A 295 10.49 7.11 -9.32
N GLY A 296 10.15 7.71 -8.19
CA GLY A 296 10.91 7.63 -6.95
C GLY A 296 11.07 6.19 -6.45
N TRP A 297 9.99 5.40 -6.54
CA TRP A 297 10.08 3.99 -6.17
C TRP A 297 10.96 3.19 -7.14
N ARG A 298 10.90 3.45 -8.45
CA ARG A 298 11.82 2.82 -9.42
C ARG A 298 13.29 3.09 -9.10
N ILE A 299 13.62 4.35 -8.72
CA ILE A 299 14.97 4.73 -8.28
C ILE A 299 15.38 3.93 -7.04
N VAL A 300 14.51 3.86 -6.03
CA VAL A 300 14.78 3.16 -4.77
C VAL A 300 14.87 1.65 -4.96
N SER A 301 13.96 1.06 -5.72
CA SER A 301 13.96 -0.38 -6.02
C SER A 301 15.25 -0.77 -6.77
N LYS A 302 15.64 0.02 -7.78
CA LYS A 302 16.90 -0.18 -8.49
C LYS A 302 18.11 -0.03 -7.57
N TYR A 303 18.09 0.95 -6.66
CA TYR A 303 19.14 1.09 -5.64
C TYR A 303 19.28 -0.17 -4.78
N MET A 304 18.17 -0.74 -4.31
CA MET A 304 18.19 -1.98 -3.51
C MET A 304 18.68 -3.18 -4.33
N ALA A 305 18.32 -3.27 -5.60
CA ALA A 305 18.79 -4.34 -6.49
C ALA A 305 20.31 -4.27 -6.74
N GLU A 306 20.86 -3.06 -6.95
CA GLU A 306 22.29 -2.87 -7.17
C GLU A 306 23.12 -2.97 -5.87
N ASN A 307 22.49 -2.85 -4.70
CA ASN A 307 23.14 -2.87 -3.40
C ASN A 307 22.53 -3.93 -2.47
N PRO A 308 22.66 -5.23 -2.77
CA PRO A 308 21.93 -6.31 -2.08
C PRO A 308 22.32 -6.48 -0.59
N ASN A 309 23.41 -5.86 -0.15
CA ASN A 309 23.83 -5.87 1.25
C ASN A 309 23.17 -4.75 2.07
N VAL A 310 22.50 -3.78 1.43
CA VAL A 310 21.79 -2.71 2.14
C VAL A 310 20.50 -3.25 2.72
N THR A 311 20.33 -3.09 4.01
CA THR A 311 19.14 -3.50 4.73
C THR A 311 18.02 -2.44 4.62
N LEU A 312 16.77 -2.84 4.84
CA LEU A 312 15.66 -1.89 4.89
C LEU A 312 15.86 -0.75 5.93
N PRO A 313 16.35 -1.00 7.16
CA PRO A 313 16.66 0.07 8.10
C PRO A 313 17.72 1.05 7.59
N GLU A 314 18.75 0.59 6.88
CA GLU A 314 19.78 1.45 6.30
C GLU A 314 19.22 2.29 5.15
N LEU A 315 18.41 1.70 4.26
CA LEU A 315 17.69 2.44 3.25
C LEU A 315 16.82 3.54 3.87
N MET A 316 16.01 3.18 4.87
CA MET A 316 15.06 4.12 5.49
C MET A 316 15.76 5.27 6.22
N LYS A 317 16.95 5.04 6.77
CA LYS A 317 17.80 6.07 7.41
C LYS A 317 18.54 6.96 6.41
N ASN A 318 18.73 6.50 5.17
CA ASN A 318 19.46 7.28 4.16
C ASN A 318 18.57 8.45 3.68
N ASP A 319 18.93 9.66 4.03
CA ASP A 319 18.21 10.88 3.70
C ASP A 319 18.81 11.65 2.49
N ASN A 320 19.82 11.08 1.82
CA ASN A 320 20.50 11.70 0.68
C ASN A 320 19.91 11.15 -0.64
N ALA A 321 18.90 11.84 -1.18
CA ALA A 321 18.23 11.46 -2.42
C ALA A 321 19.15 11.45 -3.64
N GLY A 322 20.11 12.40 -3.71
CA GLY A 322 21.10 12.47 -4.79
C GLY A 322 22.03 11.26 -4.80
N ASN A 323 22.48 10.83 -3.62
CA ASN A 323 23.31 9.64 -3.50
C ASN A 323 22.53 8.36 -3.88
N LEU A 324 21.27 8.22 -3.41
CA LEU A 324 20.42 7.10 -3.79
C LEU A 324 20.22 7.02 -5.31
N LEU A 325 19.94 8.13 -5.98
CA LEU A 325 19.85 8.19 -7.43
C LEU A 325 21.16 7.79 -8.11
N GLN A 326 22.29 8.36 -7.67
CA GLN A 326 23.60 8.06 -8.26
C GLN A 326 23.98 6.57 -8.10
N ALA A 327 23.81 6.04 -6.88
CA ALA A 327 24.16 4.65 -6.57
C ALA A 327 23.21 3.62 -7.18
N SER A 328 21.95 4.02 -7.50
CA SER A 328 21.01 3.16 -8.23
C SER A 328 21.39 2.96 -9.69
N GLY A 329 22.11 3.92 -10.29
CA GLY A 329 22.37 3.93 -11.72
C GLY A 329 21.10 4.02 -12.58
N TYR A 330 19.95 4.41 -12.01
CA TYR A 330 18.68 4.47 -12.73
C TYR A 330 18.70 5.54 -13.83
N LYS A 331 18.28 5.16 -15.02
CA LYS A 331 18.23 6.00 -16.24
C LYS A 331 16.94 5.77 -17.06
N GLY A 332 15.89 5.27 -16.42
CA GLY A 332 14.64 4.93 -17.12
C GLY A 332 14.68 3.57 -17.84
N GLN A 333 15.69 2.72 -17.54
CA GLN A 333 15.76 1.37 -18.08
C GLN A 333 14.70 0.46 -17.43
N LYS A 334 14.23 -0.53 -18.22
CA LYS A 334 13.41 -1.63 -17.69
C LYS A 334 14.28 -2.57 -16.87
N ASP A 335 13.69 -3.23 -15.90
CA ASP A 335 14.35 -4.33 -15.21
C ASP A 335 14.36 -5.58 -16.12
N GLU A 336 15.34 -6.47 -15.91
CA GLU A 336 15.50 -7.66 -16.76
C GLU A 336 14.32 -8.65 -16.65
N GLU A 337 13.46 -8.49 -15.65
CA GLU A 337 12.30 -9.34 -15.38
C GLU A 337 10.96 -8.73 -15.87
N GLU A 338 10.97 -7.54 -16.47
CA GLU A 338 9.80 -6.83 -17.03
C GLU A 338 9.76 -7.03 -18.59
#